data_4ccbac422a02227568d32fe2d6f0cdfb
#
_entry.id   4ccbac422a02227568d32fe2d6f0cdfb
#
_cell.length_a   1.000
_cell.length_b   1.000
_cell.length_c   1.000
_cell.angle_alpha   90.00
_cell.angle_beta   90.00
_cell.angle_gamma   90.00
#
_symmetry.space_group_name_H-M   'P 1'
#
loop_
_entity.id
_entity.type
_entity.pdbx_description
1 polymer ?
#
loop_
_entity_poly.entity_id
_entity_poly.type
_entity_poly.pdbx_seq_one_letter_code
_entity_poly.pdbx_strand_id
1 'polypeptide(L)' 'MSYILNLETSSKNCSVSLLKGNKIVNIIEQEDDSYRHSELLTSFIDQILSKEKISTENLSAVSVSKGPGSFTGLR' A
#
# COMPACT_ATOMS: atom_id res chain seq x y z
N MET A 1 -17.52 2.16 7.19
CA MET A 1 -16.87 1.50 6.07
C MET A 1 -15.42 1.26 6.34
N SER A 2 -14.93 0.11 5.95
CA SER A 2 -13.56 -0.28 6.26
C SER A 2 -12.65 -0.07 5.08
N TYR A 3 -11.62 0.71 5.28
CA TYR A 3 -10.55 0.83 4.30
C TYR A 3 -9.32 0.11 4.81
N ILE A 4 -8.69 -0.63 3.93
CA ILE A 4 -7.46 -1.34 4.25
C ILE A 4 -6.41 -0.93 3.23
N LEU A 5 -5.25 -0.55 3.73
CA LEU A 5 -4.12 -0.21 2.87
C LEU A 5 -3.18 -1.38 2.85
N ASN A 6 -2.88 -1.86 1.66
CA ASN A 6 -2.01 -3.01 1.49
C ASN A 6 -0.71 -2.57 0.82
N LEU A 7 0.40 -2.81 1.49
CA LEU A 7 1.72 -2.43 1.00
C LEU A 7 2.48 -3.69 0.64
N GLU A 8 3.05 -3.71 -0.55
CA GLU A 8 3.74 -4.87 -1.03
C GLU A 8 5.07 -4.47 -1.65
N THR A 9 6.16 -5.06 -1.17
CA THR A 9 7.48 -4.79 -1.71
C THR A 9 8.19 -6.08 -2.02
N SER A 10 8.93 -6.09 -3.10
CA SER A 10 9.85 -7.16 -3.42
C SER A 10 11.16 -6.49 -3.82
N SER A 11 12.13 -7.28 -4.27
CA SER A 11 13.43 -6.70 -4.58
C SER A 11 13.35 -5.61 -5.65
N LYS A 12 12.39 -5.69 -6.54
CA LYS A 12 12.31 -4.72 -7.63
C LYS A 12 10.94 -4.06 -7.78
N ASN A 13 9.96 -4.51 -7.02
CA ASN A 13 8.61 -4.01 -7.18
C ASN A 13 8.09 -3.40 -5.90
N CYS A 14 7.30 -2.38 -6.07
CA CYS A 14 6.69 -1.69 -4.96
C CYS A 14 5.25 -1.38 -5.34
N SER A 15 4.31 -1.75 -4.50
CA SER A 15 2.93 -1.46 -4.80
C SER A 15 2.16 -1.12 -3.54
N VAL A 16 1.15 -0.28 -3.73
CA VAL A 16 0.23 0.11 -2.67
C VAL A 16 -1.17 -0.03 -3.22
N SER A 17 -2.01 -0.71 -2.51
CA SER A 17 -3.41 -0.80 -2.91
C SER A 17 -4.31 -0.40 -1.76
N LEU A 18 -5.45 0.15 -2.11
CA LEU A 18 -6.45 0.54 -1.13
C LEU A 18 -7.69 -0.31 -1.38
N LEU A 19 -8.14 -0.96 -0.33
CA LEU A 19 -9.33 -1.80 -0.42
C LEU A 19 -10.44 -1.18 0.41
N LYS A 20 -11.65 -1.35 -0.06
CA LYS A 20 -12.85 -0.97 0.68
C LYS A 20 -13.74 -2.19 0.75
N GLY A 21 -13.86 -2.76 1.93
CA GLY A 21 -14.50 -4.04 2.04
C GLY A 21 -13.67 -5.08 1.32
N ASN A 22 -14.24 -5.74 0.34
CA ASN A 22 -13.57 -6.78 -0.43
C ASN A 22 -13.11 -6.32 -1.79
N LYS A 23 -13.19 -5.03 -2.06
CA LYS A 23 -12.88 -4.52 -3.40
C LYS A 23 -11.66 -3.64 -3.38
N ILE A 24 -10.85 -3.74 -4.42
CA ILE A 24 -9.74 -2.84 -4.61
C ILE A 24 -10.29 -1.54 -5.19
N VAL A 25 -10.06 -0.45 -4.47
CA VAL A 25 -10.53 0.87 -4.88
C VAL A 25 -9.49 1.55 -5.76
N ASN A 26 -8.22 1.35 -5.43
CA ASN A 26 -7.14 1.98 -6.16
C ASN A 26 -5.87 1.18 -5.93
N ILE A 27 -4.97 1.24 -6.90
CA ILE A 27 -3.69 0.55 -6.77
C ILE A 27 -2.64 1.32 -7.55
N ILE A 28 -1.44 1.41 -6.98
CA ILE A 28 -0.27 1.99 -7.63
C ILE A 28 0.84 0.98 -7.55
N GLU A 29 1.44 0.67 -8.69
CA GLU A 29 2.55 -0.27 -8.76
C GLU A 29 3.69 0.37 -9.53
N GLN A 30 4.90 0.05 -9.13
CA GLN A 30 6.06 0.54 -9.84
C GLN A 30 7.24 -0.40 -9.64
N GLU A 31 7.96 -0.63 -10.73
CA GLU A 31 9.21 -1.35 -10.72
C GLU A 31 10.34 -0.37 -10.46
N ASP A 32 11.25 -0.72 -9.58
CA ASP A 32 12.34 0.18 -9.24
C ASP A 32 13.55 -0.64 -8.78
N ASP A 33 14.66 -0.47 -9.47
CA ASP A 33 15.89 -1.19 -9.16
C ASP A 33 16.73 -0.52 -8.08
N SER A 34 16.32 0.66 -7.64
CA SER A 34 17.17 1.46 -6.77
C SER A 34 16.86 1.31 -5.28
N TYR A 35 15.98 0.42 -4.93
CA TYR A 35 15.69 0.12 -3.52
C TYR A 35 15.19 1.32 -2.72
N ARG A 36 14.46 2.21 -3.37
CA ARG A 36 13.88 3.36 -2.67
C ARG A 36 12.45 3.09 -2.27
N HIS A 37 12.20 1.89 -1.80
CA HIS A 37 10.83 1.46 -1.53
C HIS A 37 10.14 2.31 -0.47
N SER A 38 10.85 2.70 0.58
CA SER A 38 10.19 3.47 1.64
C SER A 38 9.76 4.85 1.14
N GLU A 39 10.57 5.47 0.29
CA GLU A 39 10.19 6.76 -0.29
C GLU A 39 9.01 6.61 -1.24
N LEU A 40 9.04 5.57 -2.06
CA LEU A 40 7.97 5.33 -3.00
C LEU A 40 6.67 5.00 -2.29
N LEU A 41 6.75 4.18 -1.25
CA LEU A 41 5.55 3.81 -0.51
C LEU A 41 4.88 5.02 0.11
N THR A 42 5.67 5.90 0.71
CA THR A 42 5.13 7.11 1.31
C THR A 42 4.41 7.96 0.27
N SER A 43 5.05 8.13 -0.88
CA SER A 43 4.47 8.91 -1.96
C SER A 43 3.18 8.27 -2.48
N PHE A 44 3.19 6.96 -2.65
CA PHE A 44 2.02 6.24 -3.16
C PHE A 44 0.86 6.31 -2.17
N ILE A 45 1.16 6.21 -0.89
CA ILE A 45 0.13 6.32 0.14
C ILE A 45 -0.53 7.70 0.07
N ASP A 46 0.30 8.73 0.00
CA ASP A 46 -0.24 10.09 -0.12
C ASP A 46 -1.10 10.25 -1.35
N GLN A 47 -0.64 9.72 -2.47
CA GLN A 47 -1.39 9.84 -3.72
C GLN A 47 -2.74 9.15 -3.63
N ILE A 48 -2.75 7.95 -3.07
CA ILE A 48 -3.99 7.18 -2.98
C ILE A 48 -4.97 7.84 -2.03
N LEU A 49 -4.50 8.23 -0.86
CA LEU A 49 -5.38 8.86 0.12
C LEU A 49 -5.93 10.18 -0.41
N SER A 50 -5.11 10.98 -1.07
CA SER A 50 -5.57 12.23 -1.64
C SER A 50 -6.59 11.99 -2.73
N LYS A 51 -6.33 11.03 -3.59
CA LYS A 51 -7.22 10.76 -4.72
C LYS A 51 -8.57 10.26 -4.25
N GLU A 52 -8.58 9.45 -3.21
CA GLU A 52 -9.83 8.92 -2.68
C GLU A 52 -10.43 9.82 -1.62
N LYS A 53 -9.76 10.91 -1.28
CA LYS A 53 -10.26 11.91 -0.33
C LYS A 53 -10.52 11.31 1.04
N ILE A 54 -9.59 10.47 1.49
CA ILE A 54 -9.65 9.91 2.83
C ILE A 54 -8.36 10.21 3.56
N SER A 55 -8.39 10.04 4.86
CA SER A 55 -7.20 10.25 5.69
C SER A 55 -6.79 8.93 6.33
N THR A 56 -5.62 8.94 6.98
CA THR A 56 -5.15 7.73 7.64
C THR A 56 -6.09 7.28 8.75
N GLU A 57 -6.86 8.21 9.30
CA GLU A 57 -7.84 7.87 10.33
C GLU A 57 -8.96 6.99 9.80
N ASN A 58 -9.19 7.01 8.50
CA ASN A 58 -10.22 6.21 7.89
C ASN A 58 -9.78 4.77 7.65
N LEU A 59 -8.50 4.48 7.84
CA LEU A 59 -7.98 3.14 7.60
C LEU A 59 -8.27 2.24 8.79
N SER A 60 -8.79 1.06 8.52
CA SER A 60 -9.03 0.05 9.54
C SER A 60 -7.77 -0.76 9.83
N ALA A 61 -6.95 -0.94 8.82
CA ALA A 61 -5.76 -1.75 8.95
C ALA A 61 -4.77 -1.42 7.85
N VAL A 62 -3.51 -1.73 8.10
CA VAL A 62 -2.45 -1.64 7.10
C VAL A 62 -1.78 -2.99 7.06
N SER A 63 -1.71 -3.57 5.89
CA SER A 63 -1.08 -4.87 5.68
C SER A 63 0.22 -4.67 4.93
N VAL A 64 1.28 -5.31 5.40
CA VAL A 64 2.59 -5.17 4.80
C VAL A 64 3.11 -6.53 4.41
N SER A 65 3.60 -6.64 3.19
CA SER A 65 4.15 -7.88 2.67
C SER A 65 5.51 -7.57 2.04
N LYS A 66 6.49 -8.40 2.34
CA LYS A 66 7.84 -8.21 1.84
C LYS A 66 8.25 -9.40 1.02
N GLY A 67 8.35 -9.21 -0.28
CA GLY A 67 8.86 -10.23 -1.15
C GLY A 67 8.09 -11.52 -1.04
N PRO A 68 8.52 -12.52 -1.80
CA PRO A 68 7.80 -13.79 -1.82
C PRO A 68 7.91 -14.51 -0.48
N GLY A 69 6.78 -14.98 -0.02
CA GLY A 69 6.72 -15.79 1.17
C GLY A 69 6.88 -15.06 2.48
N SER A 70 7.03 -13.76 2.43
CA SER A 70 7.24 -12.99 3.65
C SER A 70 6.03 -12.13 3.93
N PHE A 71 5.46 -12.29 5.09
CA PHE A 71 4.28 -11.54 5.45
C PHE A 71 4.38 -11.07 6.88
N THR A 72 4.38 -9.77 7.07
CA THR A 72 4.38 -9.20 8.40
C THR A 72 2.96 -8.78 8.72
N GLY A 73 2.45 -9.15 9.79
CA GLY A 73 1.07 -8.97 10.14
C GLY A 73 0.56 -7.55 10.05
N LEU A 74 -0.64 -7.39 10.51
CA LEU A 74 -1.32 -6.11 10.50
C LEU A 74 -0.92 -5.27 11.68
N ARG A 75 -0.97 -3.98 11.49
CA ARG A 75 -0.72 -3.03 12.55
C ARG A 75 -1.84 -2.02 12.60
#